data_3861c33981047900db9bf46bbed6cf73
#
_entry.id   3861c33981047900db9bf46bbed6cf73
#
_cell.length_a   1.000
_cell.length_b   1.000
_cell.length_c   1.000
_cell.angle_alpha   90.00
_cell.angle_beta   90.00
_cell.angle_gamma   90.00
#
_symmetry.space_group_name_H-M   'P 1'
#
loop_
_entity.id
_entity.type
_entity.pdbx_description
1 polymer ?
#
loop_
_entity_poly.entity_id
_entity_poly.type
_entity_poly.pdbx_seq_one_letter_code
_entity_poly.pdbx_strand_id
1 'polypeptide(L)'
;KYTIKRFGGVIDKLNADRKKYKLVEEEIINKGKATEINSYTVSCKGQKLKLRFMPKKGVVQLQGKRGTLFTELQLLLSEQTDYKAAVDAHIEQSREDKKAGQVERQLKKLIPDAFRFLSEQSKIDFTIGVIEILNSSDKHYDYSMLLLPPFRGLEKLIFDLQRAQGIAVKMIGQAYEKEEGNYVLKASYRRRINSIVYAEVMADLYREYFETRNFYTHSDSSEKNEVRI
;
A
#
# COMPACT_ATOMS: atom_id res chain seq x y z
N LYS A 1 14.90 -11.85 -2.31
CA LYS A 1 16.05 -10.96 -2.54
C LYS A 1 15.72 -9.94 -3.63
N TYR A 2 16.11 -8.68 -3.43
CA TYR A 2 16.01 -7.65 -4.45
C TYR A 2 17.07 -7.83 -5.53
N THR A 3 16.64 -7.67 -6.79
CA THR A 3 17.56 -7.59 -7.93
C THR A 3 17.74 -6.11 -8.32
N ILE A 4 18.77 -5.80 -9.10
CA ILE A 4 18.99 -4.46 -9.67
C ILE A 4 17.75 -4.01 -10.46
N LYS A 5 17.15 -4.92 -11.25
CA LYS A 5 15.94 -4.64 -12.04
C LYS A 5 14.74 -4.28 -11.15
N ARG A 6 14.49 -5.03 -10.08
CA ARG A 6 13.39 -4.76 -9.12
C ARG A 6 13.59 -3.44 -8.41
N PHE A 7 14.82 -3.16 -7.97
CA PHE A 7 15.13 -1.88 -7.34
C PHE A 7 14.99 -0.71 -8.31
N GLY A 8 15.46 -0.87 -9.57
CA GLY A 8 15.23 0.10 -10.63
C GLY A 8 13.76 0.45 -10.80
N GLY A 9 12.86 -0.53 -10.79
CA GLY A 9 11.41 -0.29 -10.86
C GLY A 9 10.86 0.56 -9.70
N VAL A 10 11.45 0.48 -8.49
CA VAL A 10 11.09 1.39 -7.38
C VAL A 10 11.56 2.81 -7.67
N ILE A 11 12.80 2.96 -8.11
CA ILE A 11 13.38 4.27 -8.48
C ILE A 11 12.57 4.93 -9.61
N ASP A 12 12.17 4.16 -10.62
CA ASP A 12 11.35 4.65 -11.73
C ASP A 12 9.99 5.17 -11.25
N LYS A 13 9.34 4.46 -10.33
CA LYS A 13 8.07 4.90 -9.72
C LYS A 13 8.23 6.20 -8.92
N LEU A 14 9.29 6.32 -8.14
CA LEU A 14 9.60 7.55 -7.39
C LEU A 14 9.87 8.73 -8.34
N ASN A 15 10.58 8.49 -9.43
CA ASN A 15 10.85 9.50 -10.47
C ASN A 15 9.63 9.87 -11.31
N ALA A 16 8.69 8.94 -11.51
CA ALA A 16 7.45 9.21 -12.24
C ALA A 16 6.54 10.20 -11.49
N ASP A 17 6.56 10.20 -10.15
CA ASP A 17 5.78 11.12 -9.32
C ASP A 17 6.66 12.20 -8.66
N ARG A 18 7.35 12.97 -9.50
CA ARG A 18 8.23 14.08 -9.06
C ARG A 18 7.50 15.21 -8.32
N LYS A 19 6.19 15.30 -8.45
CA LYS A 19 5.36 16.27 -7.71
C LYS A 19 5.25 15.87 -6.25
N LYS A 20 5.24 14.59 -5.96
CA LYS A 20 5.12 14.02 -4.62
C LYS A 20 6.47 13.75 -3.96
N TYR A 21 7.41 13.16 -4.72
CA TYR A 21 8.70 12.73 -4.19
C TYR A 21 9.84 13.53 -4.80
N LYS A 22 10.76 13.95 -3.95
CA LYS A 22 12.07 14.43 -4.37
C LYS A 22 13.10 13.33 -4.10
N LEU A 23 13.64 12.74 -5.15
CA LEU A 23 14.68 11.73 -5.09
C LEU A 23 16.01 12.36 -5.42
N VAL A 24 17.01 12.14 -4.57
CA VAL A 24 18.40 12.55 -4.79
C VAL A 24 19.28 11.31 -4.63
N GLU A 25 20.01 10.95 -5.69
CA GLU A 25 21.08 9.98 -5.59
C GLU A 25 22.27 10.64 -4.87
N GLU A 26 22.69 10.04 -3.74
CA GLU A 26 23.74 10.63 -2.92
C GLU A 26 25.11 10.09 -3.31
N GLU A 27 25.28 8.76 -3.25
CA GLU A 27 26.59 8.14 -3.35
C GLU A 27 26.49 6.65 -3.70
N ILE A 28 27.46 6.19 -4.49
CA ILE A 28 27.73 4.74 -4.65
C ILE A 28 28.99 4.43 -3.84
N ILE A 29 28.79 3.83 -2.67
CA ILE A 29 29.86 3.43 -1.77
C ILE A 29 30.43 2.09 -2.23
N ASN A 30 31.76 1.97 -2.24
CA ASN A 30 32.46 0.72 -2.60
C ASN A 30 32.06 0.15 -3.98
N LYS A 31 31.90 1.01 -4.99
CA LYS A 31 31.52 0.62 -6.36
C LYS A 31 32.35 -0.57 -6.86
N GLY A 32 31.67 -1.60 -7.37
CA GLY A 32 32.29 -2.82 -7.90
C GLY A 32 32.74 -3.83 -6.85
N LYS A 33 32.73 -3.52 -5.55
CA LYS A 33 33.08 -4.44 -4.45
C LYS A 33 31.87 -5.24 -3.96
N ALA A 34 32.12 -6.29 -3.21
CA ALA A 34 31.05 -7.10 -2.55
C ALA A 34 30.20 -6.29 -1.57
N THR A 35 30.73 -5.17 -1.06
CA THR A 35 30.10 -4.24 -0.13
C THR A 35 29.55 -2.98 -0.81
N GLU A 36 29.30 -3.03 -2.11
CA GLU A 36 28.68 -1.91 -2.86
C GLU A 36 27.31 -1.54 -2.28
N ILE A 37 27.10 -0.23 -2.07
CA ILE A 37 25.84 0.33 -1.59
C ILE A 37 25.48 1.52 -2.47
N ASN A 38 24.29 1.49 -3.06
CA ASN A 38 23.68 2.62 -3.75
C ASN A 38 22.76 3.35 -2.76
N SER A 39 23.07 4.61 -2.47
CA SER A 39 22.37 5.42 -1.46
C SER A 39 21.58 6.55 -2.11
N TYR A 40 20.35 6.70 -1.69
CA TYR A 40 19.41 7.71 -2.16
C TYR A 40 18.75 8.40 -0.97
N THR A 41 18.50 9.71 -1.08
CA THR A 41 17.60 10.42 -0.19
C THR A 41 16.25 10.62 -0.88
N VAL A 42 15.18 10.17 -0.24
CA VAL A 42 13.80 10.38 -0.67
C VAL A 42 13.17 11.39 0.30
N SER A 43 12.53 12.43 -0.25
CA SER A 43 11.83 13.45 0.54
C SER A 43 10.41 13.61 0.05
N CYS A 44 9.45 13.76 1.00
CA CYS A 44 8.05 14.04 0.73
C CYS A 44 7.44 14.79 1.92
N LYS A 45 6.74 15.90 1.69
CA LYS A 45 6.02 16.68 2.72
C LYS A 45 6.84 16.91 4.02
N GLY A 46 8.10 17.34 3.88
CA GLY A 46 9.00 17.60 5.01
C GLY A 46 9.65 16.38 5.66
N GLN A 47 9.21 15.16 5.32
CA GLN A 47 9.86 13.93 5.75
C GLN A 47 11.03 13.59 4.83
N LYS A 48 12.10 13.01 5.39
CA LYS A 48 13.28 12.54 4.65
C LYS A 48 13.66 11.15 5.13
N LEU A 49 13.96 10.26 4.17
CA LEU A 49 14.44 8.91 4.43
C LEU A 49 15.64 8.60 3.54
N LYS A 50 16.56 7.79 4.05
CA LYS A 50 17.62 7.17 3.24
C LYS A 50 17.17 5.80 2.77
N LEU A 51 17.29 5.58 1.47
CA LEU A 51 17.03 4.32 0.79
C LEU A 51 18.38 3.77 0.31
N ARG A 52 18.84 2.67 0.89
CA ARG A 52 20.11 2.04 0.56
C ARG A 52 19.88 0.67 -0.08
N PHE A 53 20.46 0.47 -1.23
CA PHE A 53 20.43 -0.81 -1.93
C PHE A 53 21.82 -1.45 -1.96
N MET A 54 21.91 -2.69 -1.54
CA MET A 54 23.12 -3.51 -1.57
C MET A 54 22.98 -4.58 -2.65
N PRO A 55 23.46 -4.31 -3.90
CA PRO A 55 23.17 -5.18 -5.06
C PRO A 55 23.63 -6.61 -4.88
N LYS A 56 24.82 -6.81 -4.35
CA LYS A 56 25.43 -8.14 -4.14
C LYS A 56 24.69 -8.97 -3.09
N LYS A 57 24.13 -8.31 -2.06
CA LYS A 57 23.33 -8.96 -1.02
C LYS A 57 21.86 -9.11 -1.39
N GLY A 58 21.38 -8.31 -2.34
CA GLY A 58 19.95 -8.22 -2.70
C GLY A 58 19.11 -7.68 -1.54
N VAL A 59 19.66 -6.73 -0.78
CA VAL A 59 19.02 -6.14 0.41
C VAL A 59 18.76 -4.66 0.15
N VAL A 60 17.56 -4.21 0.53
CA VAL A 60 17.20 -2.80 0.59
C VAL A 60 17.00 -2.41 2.05
N GLN A 61 17.57 -1.30 2.46
CA GLN A 61 17.46 -0.75 3.80
C GLN A 61 16.81 0.62 3.73
N LEU A 62 15.76 0.82 4.53
CA LEU A 62 15.16 2.12 4.81
C LEU A 62 15.71 2.65 6.13
N GLN A 63 16.15 3.92 6.14
CA GLN A 63 16.72 4.58 7.32
C GLN A 63 16.10 5.95 7.51
N GLY A 64 15.57 6.20 8.72
CA GLY A 64 14.95 7.46 9.12
C GLY A 64 13.77 7.27 10.06
N LYS A 65 13.06 8.38 10.34
CA LYS A 65 11.90 8.34 11.24
C LYS A 65 10.74 7.59 10.57
N ARG A 66 10.11 6.67 11.32
CA ARG A 66 8.86 6.03 10.86
C ARG A 66 7.78 7.09 10.71
N GLY A 67 7.05 7.05 9.62
CA GLY A 67 6.00 8.00 9.28
C GLY A 67 5.40 7.61 7.94
N THR A 68 4.50 8.43 7.40
CA THR A 68 3.79 8.15 6.14
C THR A 68 4.74 7.82 4.99
N LEU A 69 5.83 8.59 4.82
CA LEU A 69 6.81 8.32 3.77
C LEU A 69 7.50 6.97 3.96
N PHE A 70 7.77 6.56 5.20
CA PHE A 70 8.39 5.27 5.50
C PHE A 70 7.46 4.12 5.07
N THR A 71 6.18 4.19 5.47
CA THR A 71 5.17 3.20 5.09
C THR A 71 4.95 3.16 3.57
N GLU A 72 4.86 4.31 2.92
CA GLU A 72 4.74 4.37 1.45
C GLU A 72 5.92 3.70 0.74
N LEU A 73 7.16 3.96 1.18
CA LEU A 73 8.33 3.31 0.59
C LEU A 73 8.37 1.81 0.86
N GLN A 74 7.95 1.36 2.06
CA GLN A 74 7.82 -0.08 2.35
C GLN A 74 6.83 -0.75 1.39
N LEU A 75 5.68 -0.13 1.16
CA LEU A 75 4.67 -0.65 0.25
C LEU A 75 5.18 -0.68 -1.20
N LEU A 76 5.86 0.37 -1.67
CA LEU A 76 6.49 0.39 -3.00
C LEU A 76 7.54 -0.72 -3.15
N LEU A 77 8.32 -0.96 -2.10
CA LEU A 77 9.28 -2.06 -2.07
C LEU A 77 8.57 -3.41 -2.09
N SER A 78 7.50 -3.60 -1.32
CA SER A 78 6.76 -4.86 -1.27
C SER A 78 6.14 -5.25 -2.62
N GLU A 79 5.73 -4.27 -3.43
CA GLU A 79 5.21 -4.50 -4.79
C GLU A 79 6.22 -5.20 -5.73
N GLN A 80 7.50 -5.14 -5.41
CA GLN A 80 8.58 -5.74 -6.19
C GLN A 80 9.05 -7.09 -5.62
N THR A 81 8.38 -7.60 -4.58
CA THR A 81 8.71 -8.89 -3.94
C THR A 81 7.54 -9.86 -4.00
N ASP A 82 7.80 -11.13 -3.71
CA ASP A 82 6.72 -12.09 -3.47
C ASP A 82 6.10 -11.89 -2.09
N TYR A 83 4.87 -12.40 -1.93
CA TYR A 83 4.06 -12.26 -0.72
C TYR A 83 4.85 -12.63 0.55
N LYS A 84 5.46 -13.82 0.57
CA LYS A 84 6.16 -14.31 1.74
C LYS A 84 7.32 -13.42 2.13
N ALA A 85 8.16 -13.04 1.15
CA ALA A 85 9.33 -12.19 1.41
C ALA A 85 8.94 -10.79 1.87
N ALA A 86 7.84 -10.22 1.36
CA ALA A 86 7.34 -8.93 1.80
C ALA A 86 6.84 -8.98 3.24
N VAL A 87 6.06 -10.00 3.60
CA VAL A 87 5.50 -10.17 4.95
C VAL A 87 6.59 -10.49 5.96
N ASP A 88 7.52 -11.41 5.64
CA ASP A 88 8.66 -11.76 6.53
C ASP A 88 9.51 -10.53 6.82
N ALA A 89 9.83 -9.71 5.80
CA ALA A 89 10.59 -8.47 5.99
C ALA A 89 9.85 -7.45 6.88
N HIS A 90 8.53 -7.39 6.78
CA HIS A 90 7.72 -6.49 7.60
C HIS A 90 7.65 -6.97 9.07
N ILE A 91 7.48 -8.27 9.29
CA ILE A 91 7.51 -8.89 10.63
C ILE A 91 8.87 -8.67 11.29
N GLU A 92 9.98 -8.89 10.56
CA GLU A 92 11.33 -8.67 11.09
C GLU A 92 11.54 -7.22 11.53
N GLN A 93 11.01 -6.25 10.77
CA GLN A 93 11.10 -4.83 11.12
C GLN A 93 10.23 -4.45 12.31
N SER A 94 9.09 -5.10 12.48
CA SER A 94 8.17 -4.83 13.60
C SER A 94 8.66 -5.41 14.92
N ARG A 95 9.76 -6.20 14.92
CA ARG A 95 10.29 -6.94 16.07
C ARG A 95 9.27 -7.89 16.70
N GLU A 96 8.35 -8.40 15.89
CA GLU A 96 7.36 -9.33 16.36
C GLU A 96 7.86 -10.78 16.28
N ASP A 97 7.55 -11.58 17.30
CA ASP A 97 7.81 -13.01 17.32
C ASP A 97 6.82 -13.84 16.47
N LYS A 98 5.91 -13.16 15.75
CA LYS A 98 4.89 -13.81 14.93
C LYS A 98 5.45 -14.25 13.59
N LYS A 99 5.08 -15.46 13.17
CA LYS A 99 5.43 -15.98 11.83
C LYS A 99 4.40 -15.53 10.80
N ALA A 100 4.83 -15.28 9.55
CA ALA A 100 3.97 -14.89 8.43
C ALA A 100 2.67 -15.72 8.33
N GLY A 101 2.76 -17.04 8.52
CA GLY A 101 1.58 -17.93 8.51
C GLY A 101 0.59 -17.71 9.66
N GLN A 102 0.98 -17.06 10.75
CA GLN A 102 0.05 -16.69 11.83
C GLN A 102 -0.73 -15.46 11.46
N VAL A 103 -0.07 -14.46 10.87
CA VAL A 103 -0.70 -13.21 10.41
C VAL A 103 -1.66 -13.50 9.26
N GLU A 104 -1.25 -14.34 8.30
CA GLU A 104 -2.13 -14.80 7.22
C GLU A 104 -3.40 -15.49 7.74
N ARG A 105 -3.27 -16.33 8.77
CA ARG A 105 -4.43 -16.97 9.42
C ARG A 105 -5.37 -15.96 10.07
N GLN A 106 -4.84 -14.87 10.62
CA GLN A 106 -5.68 -13.80 11.18
C GLN A 106 -6.39 -13.03 10.09
N LEU A 107 -5.69 -12.67 9.00
CA LEU A 107 -6.34 -12.05 7.85
C LEU A 107 -7.46 -12.94 7.28
N LYS A 108 -7.23 -14.25 7.14
CA LYS A 108 -8.27 -15.20 6.71
C LYS A 108 -9.47 -15.26 7.66
N LYS A 109 -9.28 -15.05 8.96
CA LYS A 109 -10.38 -14.96 9.91
C LYS A 109 -11.18 -13.68 9.77
N LEU A 110 -10.53 -12.57 9.46
CA LEU A 110 -11.18 -11.26 9.28
C LEU A 110 -12.00 -11.20 7.99
N ILE A 111 -11.52 -11.79 6.91
CA ILE A 111 -12.14 -11.75 5.57
C ILE A 111 -12.19 -13.15 4.93
N PRO A 112 -12.85 -14.15 5.55
CA PRO A 112 -12.74 -15.55 5.15
C PRO A 112 -13.16 -15.79 3.71
N ASP A 113 -14.25 -15.21 3.27
CA ASP A 113 -14.80 -15.41 1.93
C ASP A 113 -14.05 -14.59 0.86
N ALA A 114 -13.64 -13.37 1.22
CA ALA A 114 -12.94 -12.48 0.28
C ALA A 114 -11.49 -12.90 0.06
N PHE A 115 -10.83 -13.54 1.02
CA PHE A 115 -9.39 -13.86 0.97
C PHE A 115 -8.98 -14.59 -0.32
N ARG A 116 -9.80 -15.53 -0.80
CA ARG A 116 -9.52 -16.31 -2.02
C ARG A 116 -9.54 -15.48 -3.30
N PHE A 117 -10.23 -14.34 -3.30
CA PHE A 117 -10.36 -13.46 -4.46
C PHE A 117 -9.31 -12.34 -4.48
N LEU A 118 -8.54 -12.18 -3.39
CA LEU A 118 -7.48 -11.18 -3.33
C LEU A 118 -6.32 -11.57 -4.24
N SER A 119 -5.81 -10.58 -5.00
CA SER A 119 -4.51 -10.71 -5.66
C SER A 119 -3.39 -10.80 -4.63
N GLU A 120 -2.21 -11.30 -5.05
CA GLU A 120 -1.04 -11.37 -4.16
C GLU A 120 -0.69 -10.01 -3.56
N GLN A 121 -0.79 -8.92 -4.34
CA GLN A 121 -0.52 -7.57 -3.84
C GLN A 121 -1.55 -7.13 -2.80
N SER A 122 -2.84 -7.35 -3.04
CA SER A 122 -3.87 -7.04 -2.04
C SER A 122 -3.68 -7.84 -0.76
N LYS A 123 -3.29 -9.12 -0.85
CA LYS A 123 -2.95 -9.94 0.32
C LYS A 123 -1.79 -9.35 1.11
N ILE A 124 -0.71 -8.91 0.42
CA ILE A 124 0.43 -8.24 1.05
C ILE A 124 -0.04 -7.00 1.82
N ASP A 125 -0.76 -6.10 1.15
CA ASP A 125 -1.17 -4.82 1.71
C ASP A 125 -2.11 -5.01 2.92
N PHE A 126 -3.10 -5.91 2.84
CA PHE A 126 -3.96 -6.24 3.97
C PHE A 126 -3.20 -6.93 5.11
N THR A 127 -2.25 -7.82 4.80
CA THR A 127 -1.44 -8.50 5.82
C THR A 127 -0.56 -7.50 6.57
N ILE A 128 0.06 -6.55 5.86
CA ILE A 128 0.83 -5.46 6.46
C ILE A 128 -0.08 -4.63 7.39
N GLY A 129 -1.29 -4.29 6.94
CA GLY A 129 -2.27 -3.59 7.77
C GLY A 129 -2.61 -4.33 9.06
N VAL A 130 -2.82 -5.65 8.99
CA VAL A 130 -3.07 -6.48 10.18
C VAL A 130 -1.86 -6.47 11.13
N ILE A 131 -0.63 -6.57 10.61
CA ILE A 131 0.59 -6.50 11.42
C ILE A 131 0.68 -5.15 12.14
N GLU A 132 0.48 -4.05 11.43
CA GLU A 132 0.54 -2.71 12.00
C GLU A 132 -0.51 -2.51 13.09
N ILE A 133 -1.75 -2.96 12.87
CA ILE A 133 -2.83 -2.89 13.88
C ILE A 133 -2.48 -3.70 15.12
N LEU A 134 -1.99 -4.93 14.94
CA LEU A 134 -1.61 -5.81 16.06
C LEU A 134 -0.41 -5.27 16.85
N ASN A 135 0.43 -4.44 16.22
CA ASN A 135 1.62 -3.83 16.82
C ASN A 135 1.33 -2.42 17.37
N SER A 136 0.15 -1.88 17.09
CA SER A 136 -0.24 -0.58 17.62
C SER A 136 -0.37 -0.71 19.15
N SER A 137 0.53 -0.04 19.87
CA SER A 137 0.30 0.23 21.29
C SER A 137 -0.73 1.34 21.42
N ASP A 138 -1.56 1.31 22.46
CA ASP A 138 -2.62 2.29 22.76
C ASP A 138 -2.16 3.77 22.85
N LYS A 139 -0.94 4.06 22.46
CA LYS A 139 -0.27 5.37 22.57
C LYS A 139 -0.02 6.09 21.25
N HIS A 140 -0.59 5.64 20.14
CA HIS A 140 -0.46 6.34 18.87
C HIS A 140 -1.42 7.54 18.82
N TYR A 141 -0.88 8.73 18.64
CA TYR A 141 -1.66 9.96 18.45
C TYR A 141 -2.24 10.09 17.05
N ASP A 142 -1.79 9.28 16.08
CA ASP A 142 -2.24 9.28 14.70
C ASP A 142 -2.26 7.86 14.15
N TYR A 143 -3.46 7.32 14.00
CA TYR A 143 -3.70 5.99 13.42
C TYR A 143 -3.84 6.00 11.90
N SER A 144 -3.82 7.16 11.25
CA SER A 144 -3.99 7.25 9.80
C SER A 144 -2.93 6.46 9.02
N MET A 145 -1.72 6.35 9.59
CA MET A 145 -0.64 5.55 9.03
C MET A 145 -0.94 4.05 8.98
N LEU A 146 -1.68 3.53 9.96
CA LEU A 146 -2.03 2.11 10.05
C LEU A 146 -3.05 1.73 8.97
N LEU A 147 -3.80 2.71 8.47
CA LEU A 147 -4.86 2.51 7.48
C LEU A 147 -4.33 2.56 6.03
N LEU A 148 -3.15 3.11 5.81
CA LEU A 148 -2.59 3.24 4.45
C LEU A 148 -2.43 1.89 3.74
N PRO A 149 -1.85 0.82 4.34
CA PRO A 149 -1.78 -0.49 3.72
C PRO A 149 -3.16 -1.09 3.38
N PRO A 150 -4.14 -1.16 4.30
CA PRO A 150 -5.47 -1.66 3.98
C PRO A 150 -6.16 -0.88 2.86
N PHE A 151 -6.04 0.45 2.82
CA PHE A 151 -6.61 1.26 1.75
C PHE A 151 -6.00 0.93 0.39
N ARG A 152 -4.70 0.70 0.31
CA ARG A 152 -4.05 0.24 -0.93
C ARG A 152 -4.52 -1.15 -1.33
N GLY A 153 -4.68 -2.05 -0.37
CA GLY A 153 -5.24 -3.38 -0.62
C GLY A 153 -6.65 -3.30 -1.19
N LEU A 154 -7.50 -2.42 -0.63
CA LEU A 154 -8.86 -2.20 -1.11
C LEU A 154 -8.89 -1.52 -2.48
N GLU A 155 -8.06 -0.50 -2.70
CA GLU A 155 -7.90 0.14 -4.01
C GLU A 155 -7.51 -0.87 -5.09
N LYS A 156 -6.54 -1.72 -4.78
CA LYS A 156 -6.10 -2.79 -5.69
C LYS A 156 -7.20 -3.80 -5.97
N LEU A 157 -7.96 -4.20 -4.94
CA LEU A 157 -9.12 -5.09 -5.11
C LEU A 157 -10.15 -4.48 -6.06
N ILE A 158 -10.51 -3.20 -5.87
CA ILE A 158 -11.47 -2.50 -6.74
C ILE A 158 -10.96 -2.47 -8.18
N PHE A 159 -9.68 -2.16 -8.42
CA PHE A 159 -9.09 -2.23 -9.76
C PHE A 159 -9.14 -3.63 -10.36
N ASP A 160 -8.88 -4.67 -9.58
CA ASP A 160 -8.91 -6.05 -10.08
C ASP A 160 -10.34 -6.47 -10.44
N LEU A 161 -11.34 -6.07 -9.65
CA LEU A 161 -12.75 -6.28 -9.96
C LEU A 161 -13.19 -5.52 -11.23
N GLN A 162 -12.77 -4.27 -11.40
CA GLN A 162 -13.03 -3.48 -12.59
C GLN A 162 -12.42 -4.16 -13.83
N ARG A 163 -11.17 -4.58 -13.77
CA ARG A 163 -10.49 -5.27 -14.87
C ARG A 163 -11.14 -6.58 -15.25
N ALA A 164 -11.59 -7.36 -14.26
CA ALA A 164 -12.32 -8.61 -14.49
C ALA A 164 -13.61 -8.40 -15.30
N GLN A 165 -14.18 -7.19 -15.26
CA GLN A 165 -15.37 -6.79 -16.04
C GLN A 165 -15.00 -5.99 -17.30
N GLY A 166 -13.74 -5.97 -17.72
CA GLY A 166 -13.28 -5.22 -18.88
C GLY A 166 -13.34 -3.70 -18.72
N ILE A 167 -13.41 -3.20 -17.47
CA ILE A 167 -13.38 -1.77 -17.17
C ILE A 167 -11.91 -1.35 -17.02
N ALA A 168 -11.40 -0.65 -18.02
CA ALA A 168 -10.03 -0.11 -18.01
C ALA A 168 -10.08 1.39 -17.68
N VAL A 169 -9.64 1.75 -16.49
CA VAL A 169 -9.53 3.15 -16.01
C VAL A 169 -8.14 3.41 -15.45
N LYS A 170 -7.72 4.68 -15.46
CA LYS A 170 -6.44 5.10 -14.86
C LYS A 170 -6.54 5.30 -13.35
N MET A 171 -7.71 5.73 -12.89
CA MET A 171 -8.04 5.94 -11.48
C MET A 171 -9.38 5.25 -11.19
N ILE A 172 -9.49 4.57 -10.06
CA ILE A 172 -10.70 3.79 -9.72
C ILE A 172 -11.98 4.63 -9.77
N GLY A 173 -11.93 5.89 -9.32
CA GLY A 173 -13.08 6.80 -9.29
C GLY A 173 -13.63 7.17 -10.67
N GLN A 174 -12.88 6.99 -11.74
CA GLN A 174 -13.34 7.30 -13.09
C GLN A 174 -14.52 6.43 -13.56
N ALA A 175 -14.69 5.25 -12.95
CA ALA A 175 -15.77 4.34 -13.29
C ALA A 175 -17.10 4.71 -12.59
N TYR A 176 -17.09 5.59 -11.60
CA TYR A 176 -18.23 5.88 -10.75
C TYR A 176 -18.73 7.31 -10.93
N GLU A 177 -20.00 7.52 -10.61
CA GLU A 177 -20.68 8.83 -10.50
C GLU A 177 -21.61 8.83 -9.30
N LYS A 178 -22.05 10.01 -8.85
CA LYS A 178 -23.04 10.14 -7.78
C LYS A 178 -24.44 10.26 -8.37
N GLU A 179 -25.34 9.35 -7.98
CA GLU A 179 -26.77 9.42 -8.23
C GLU A 179 -27.50 9.49 -6.87
N GLU A 180 -28.27 10.52 -6.63
CA GLU A 180 -29.03 10.70 -5.37
C GLU A 180 -28.21 10.55 -4.09
N GLY A 181 -26.95 11.01 -4.13
CA GLY A 181 -26.02 10.93 -3.00
C GLY A 181 -25.21 9.63 -2.91
N ASN A 182 -25.58 8.59 -3.64
CA ASN A 182 -24.89 7.30 -3.64
C ASN A 182 -23.92 7.19 -4.81
N TYR A 183 -22.83 6.45 -4.62
CA TYR A 183 -21.94 6.10 -5.72
C TYR A 183 -22.54 4.94 -6.52
N VAL A 184 -22.56 5.09 -7.84
CA VAL A 184 -22.97 4.06 -8.80
C VAL A 184 -21.96 3.95 -9.92
N LEU A 185 -21.89 2.80 -10.58
CA LEU A 185 -21.13 2.69 -11.80
C LEU A 185 -21.77 3.50 -12.93
N LYS A 186 -20.97 4.30 -13.64
CA LYS A 186 -21.43 5.03 -14.83
C LYS A 186 -22.12 4.11 -15.82
N ALA A 187 -23.17 4.60 -16.46
CA ALA A 187 -23.99 3.84 -17.40
C ALA A 187 -23.17 3.15 -18.50
N SER A 188 -22.07 3.78 -18.96
CA SER A 188 -21.17 3.21 -19.98
C SER A 188 -20.45 1.94 -19.52
N TYR A 189 -20.18 1.81 -18.22
CA TYR A 189 -19.56 0.62 -17.62
C TYR A 189 -20.60 -0.38 -17.12
N ARG A 190 -21.71 0.11 -16.54
CA ARG A 190 -22.82 -0.73 -16.04
C ARG A 190 -23.36 -1.67 -17.12
N ARG A 191 -23.45 -1.22 -18.38
CA ARG A 191 -23.90 -2.04 -19.52
C ARG A 191 -22.98 -3.23 -19.85
N ARG A 192 -21.76 -3.22 -19.37
CA ARG A 192 -20.79 -4.31 -19.59
C ARG A 192 -20.85 -5.39 -18.52
N ILE A 193 -21.55 -5.11 -17.41
CA ILE A 193 -21.66 -6.02 -16.28
C ILE A 193 -22.97 -6.76 -16.38
N ASN A 194 -22.90 -8.09 -16.48
CA ASN A 194 -24.09 -8.95 -16.61
C ASN A 194 -24.83 -9.18 -15.29
N SER A 195 -24.36 -8.59 -14.17
CA SER A 195 -24.94 -8.78 -12.85
C SER A 195 -25.14 -7.44 -12.14
N ILE A 196 -26.37 -7.13 -11.80
CA ILE A 196 -26.73 -5.95 -11.02
C ILE A 196 -26.06 -6.02 -9.64
N VAL A 197 -26.11 -7.16 -8.98
CA VAL A 197 -25.48 -7.38 -7.67
C VAL A 197 -23.99 -7.11 -7.71
N TYR A 198 -23.30 -7.52 -8.77
CA TYR A 198 -21.86 -7.26 -8.90
C TYR A 198 -21.58 -5.76 -9.06
N ALA A 199 -22.42 -5.06 -9.83
CA ALA A 199 -22.29 -3.60 -10.00
C ALA A 199 -22.52 -2.84 -8.68
N GLU A 200 -23.49 -3.27 -7.88
CA GLU A 200 -23.79 -2.73 -6.55
C GLU A 200 -22.63 -2.96 -5.58
N VAL A 201 -22.13 -4.20 -5.49
CA VAL A 201 -20.97 -4.53 -4.64
C VAL A 201 -19.74 -3.69 -5.00
N MET A 202 -19.46 -3.49 -6.30
CA MET A 202 -18.36 -2.63 -6.73
C MET A 202 -18.57 -1.17 -6.33
N ALA A 203 -19.80 -0.66 -6.41
CA ALA A 203 -20.13 0.69 -6.02
C ALA A 203 -20.01 0.88 -4.49
N ASP A 204 -20.48 -0.09 -3.72
CA ASP A 204 -20.38 -0.09 -2.25
C ASP A 204 -18.91 -0.14 -1.79
N LEU A 205 -18.08 -1.01 -2.38
CA LEU A 205 -16.64 -1.06 -2.09
C LEU A 205 -15.96 0.27 -2.40
N TYR A 206 -16.33 0.91 -3.52
CA TYR A 206 -15.78 2.22 -3.87
C TYR A 206 -16.23 3.31 -2.90
N ARG A 207 -17.51 3.31 -2.48
CA ARG A 207 -18.04 4.24 -1.48
C ARG A 207 -17.26 4.12 -0.17
N GLU A 208 -17.15 2.92 0.38
CA GLU A 208 -16.39 2.67 1.63
C GLU A 208 -14.93 3.13 1.52
N TYR A 209 -14.27 2.79 0.41
CA TYR A 209 -12.90 3.25 0.15
C TYR A 209 -12.80 4.78 0.11
N PHE A 210 -13.69 5.43 -0.65
CA PHE A 210 -13.61 6.87 -0.89
C PHE A 210 -13.93 7.68 0.38
N GLU A 211 -15.02 7.33 1.07
CA GLU A 211 -15.47 8.04 2.26
C GLU A 211 -14.50 7.85 3.42
N THR A 212 -14.11 6.63 3.69
CA THR A 212 -13.17 6.32 4.78
C THR A 212 -11.79 6.92 4.51
N ARG A 213 -11.27 6.77 3.28
CA ARG A 213 -9.98 7.36 2.92
C ARG A 213 -9.99 8.88 3.08
N ASN A 214 -11.02 9.56 2.57
CA ASN A 214 -11.12 11.01 2.66
C ASN A 214 -11.20 11.48 4.11
N PHE A 215 -11.98 10.81 4.94
CA PHE A 215 -12.07 11.11 6.36
C PHE A 215 -10.70 11.09 7.04
N TYR A 216 -9.89 10.04 6.82
CA TYR A 216 -8.58 9.89 7.48
C TYR A 216 -7.42 10.62 6.80
N THR A 217 -7.53 10.96 5.51
CA THR A 217 -6.43 11.62 4.79
C THR A 217 -6.58 13.12 4.68
N HIS A 218 -7.80 13.65 4.87
CA HIS A 218 -8.12 15.07 4.72
C HIS A 218 -8.71 15.70 5.99
N SER A 219 -8.78 14.95 7.09
CA SER A 219 -9.15 15.54 8.37
C SER A 219 -8.15 16.62 8.72
N ASP A 220 -8.64 17.86 8.76
CA ASP A 220 -7.85 18.99 9.24
C ASP A 220 -7.33 18.68 10.64
N SER A 221 -6.07 19.04 10.89
CA SER A 221 -5.36 18.81 12.15
C SER A 221 -6.00 19.51 13.37
N SER A 222 -7.13 20.17 13.19
CA SER A 222 -7.91 20.88 14.24
C SER A 222 -8.90 19.98 14.99
N GLU A 223 -9.34 18.86 14.40
CA GLU A 223 -10.18 17.90 15.10
C GLU A 223 -9.38 16.65 15.42
N LYS A 224 -9.24 16.36 16.73
CA LYS A 224 -8.66 15.10 17.20
C LYS A 224 -9.57 13.95 16.78
N ASN A 225 -9.27 13.35 15.63
CA ASN A 225 -9.98 12.16 15.18
C ASN A 225 -9.53 10.97 16.03
N GLU A 226 -10.22 10.72 17.12
CA GLU A 226 -10.10 9.48 17.88
C GLU A 226 -10.71 8.35 17.06
N VAL A 227 -9.87 7.52 16.45
CA VAL A 227 -10.32 6.20 15.97
C VAL A 227 -10.57 5.35 17.20
N ARG A 228 -11.82 5.15 17.58
CA ARG A 228 -12.19 4.15 18.59
C ARG A 228 -12.14 2.79 17.91
N ILE A 229 -11.17 1.98 18.32
CA ILE A 229 -11.06 0.56 17.98
C ILE A 229 -11.94 -0.23 18.92
#